data_5042bd27f1c456676add940a8080095b
#
_entry.id   5042bd27f1c456676add940a8080095b
#
_cell.length_a   1.000
_cell.length_b   1.000
_cell.length_c   1.000
_cell.angle_alpha   90.00
_cell.angle_beta   90.00
_cell.angle_gamma   90.00
#
_symmetry.space_group_name_H-M   'P 1'
#
loop_
_entity.id
_entity.type
_entity.pdbx_description
1 polymer ?
#
loop_
_entity_poly.entity_id
_entity_poly.type
_entity_poly.pdbx_seq_one_letter_code
_entity_poly.pdbx_strand_id
1 'polypeptide(L)'
;RVRRFELFAEKYGLDADPHMLAAEYTDRLAEKSFPVNGAVELCASLWGKYRMFIITNGIKNIQESRLGASELKQYIEKSFISEEMGAEKPSPLFFDRVASAIDGFDRSLALVIGDSLTSDIAGGIAAGIDTCWFNPRRKAPVDGIVPTYEIHALDELYRVLE
;
A
#
# COMPACT_ATOMS: atom_id res chain seq x y z
N ARG A 1 7.66 -9.54 -14.66
CA ARG A 1 6.53 -8.64 -15.02
C ARG A 1 5.87 -9.06 -16.33
N VAL A 2 6.60 -9.31 -17.38
CA VAL A 2 6.09 -9.72 -18.69
C VAL A 2 5.42 -11.11 -18.64
N ARG A 3 5.95 -12.03 -17.82
CA ARG A 3 5.48 -13.43 -17.75
C ARG A 3 3.96 -13.58 -17.56
N ARG A 4 3.31 -12.72 -16.79
CA ARG A 4 1.84 -12.76 -16.63
C ARG A 4 1.10 -12.44 -17.92
N PHE A 5 1.66 -11.60 -18.78
CA PHE A 5 1.08 -11.27 -20.09
C PHE A 5 1.35 -12.35 -21.12
N GLU A 6 2.49 -13.05 -21.04
CA GLU A 6 2.74 -14.28 -21.82
C GLU A 6 1.67 -15.31 -21.49
N LEU A 7 1.47 -15.62 -20.19
CA LEU A 7 0.46 -16.58 -19.75
C LEU A 7 -0.97 -16.13 -20.10
N PHE A 8 -1.23 -14.84 -20.07
CA PHE A 8 -2.52 -14.26 -20.46
C PHE A 8 -2.77 -14.44 -21.96
N ALA A 9 -1.80 -14.07 -22.80
CA ALA A 9 -1.89 -14.21 -24.24
C ALA A 9 -2.06 -15.70 -24.63
N GLU A 10 -1.28 -16.59 -24.05
CA GLU A 10 -1.38 -18.05 -24.26
C GLU A 10 -2.77 -18.57 -23.86
N LYS A 11 -3.24 -18.23 -22.65
CA LYS A 11 -4.53 -18.72 -22.14
C LYS A 11 -5.72 -18.32 -23.01
N TYR A 12 -5.68 -17.14 -23.61
CA TYR A 12 -6.80 -16.57 -24.39
C TYR A 12 -6.55 -16.62 -25.91
N GLY A 13 -5.45 -17.22 -26.36
CA GLY A 13 -5.12 -17.36 -27.79
C GLY A 13 -4.94 -16.00 -28.48
N LEU A 14 -4.36 -15.00 -27.78
CA LEU A 14 -4.18 -13.67 -28.31
C LEU A 14 -2.89 -13.59 -29.12
N ASP A 15 -3.00 -13.10 -30.36
CA ASP A 15 -1.85 -12.71 -31.18
C ASP A 15 -1.41 -11.29 -30.79
N ALA A 16 -0.75 -11.18 -29.64
CA ALA A 16 -0.31 -9.91 -29.10
C ALA A 16 1.07 -10.07 -28.44
N ASP A 17 1.96 -9.10 -28.66
CA ASP A 17 3.27 -9.09 -28.01
C ASP A 17 3.11 -8.85 -26.49
N PRO A 18 3.53 -9.79 -25.64
CA PRO A 18 3.43 -9.65 -24.17
C PRO A 18 4.21 -8.45 -23.62
N HIS A 19 5.27 -7.99 -24.29
CA HIS A 19 6.00 -6.79 -23.89
C HIS A 19 5.20 -5.53 -24.15
N MET A 20 4.51 -5.44 -25.28
CA MET A 20 3.61 -4.32 -25.57
C MET A 20 2.43 -4.29 -24.61
N LEU A 21 1.83 -5.45 -24.31
CA LEU A 21 0.76 -5.53 -23.32
C LEU A 21 1.22 -5.09 -21.93
N ALA A 22 2.45 -5.45 -21.54
CA ALA A 22 3.03 -5.05 -20.26
C ALA A 22 3.29 -3.54 -20.20
N ALA A 23 3.77 -2.94 -21.29
CA ALA A 23 4.01 -1.50 -21.39
C ALA A 23 2.70 -0.72 -21.32
N GLU A 24 1.73 -1.05 -22.17
CA GLU A 24 0.39 -0.42 -22.19
C GLU A 24 -0.30 -0.49 -20.82
N TYR A 25 -0.24 -1.67 -20.17
CA TYR A 25 -0.80 -1.83 -18.83
C TYR A 25 -0.11 -0.89 -17.82
N THR A 26 1.21 -0.75 -17.92
CA THR A 26 1.99 0.10 -17.02
C THR A 26 1.64 1.57 -17.20
N ASP A 27 1.54 2.01 -18.46
CA ASP A 27 1.19 3.38 -18.82
C ASP A 27 -0.21 3.73 -18.33
N ARG A 28 -1.18 2.84 -18.58
CA ARG A 28 -2.56 3.00 -18.10
C ARG A 28 -2.67 3.06 -16.57
N LEU A 29 -1.86 2.27 -15.86
CA LEU A 29 -1.82 2.33 -14.40
C LEU A 29 -1.28 3.67 -13.88
N ALA A 30 -0.38 4.32 -14.62
CA ALA A 30 0.21 5.60 -14.24
C ALA A 30 -0.72 6.79 -14.50
N GLU A 31 -1.66 6.67 -15.46
CA GLU A 31 -2.50 7.78 -15.91
C GLU A 31 -3.49 8.28 -14.85
N LYS A 32 -4.01 7.39 -14.01
CA LYS A 32 -5.15 7.72 -13.12
C LYS A 32 -4.95 7.17 -11.71
N SER A 33 -5.42 7.95 -10.73
CA SER A 33 -5.58 7.54 -9.34
C SER A 33 -7.07 7.47 -9.00
N PHE A 34 -7.46 6.36 -8.39
CA PHE A 34 -8.81 6.17 -7.87
C PHE A 34 -8.69 5.86 -6.37
N PRO A 35 -8.75 6.87 -5.49
CA PRO A 35 -8.77 6.65 -4.06
C PRO A 35 -9.94 5.73 -3.67
N VAL A 36 -9.73 4.94 -2.65
CA VAL A 36 -10.82 4.18 -2.02
C VAL A 36 -11.85 5.18 -1.50
N ASN A 37 -13.13 4.80 -1.58
CA ASN A 37 -14.22 5.66 -1.12
C ASN A 37 -14.02 6.07 0.35
N GLY A 38 -14.14 7.35 0.65
CA GLY A 38 -13.90 7.92 1.98
C GLY A 38 -12.41 8.18 2.32
N ALA A 39 -11.45 7.82 1.44
CA ALA A 39 -10.03 7.97 1.74
C ALA A 39 -9.58 9.45 1.82
N VAL A 40 -10.12 10.29 0.96
CA VAL A 40 -9.77 11.72 0.93
C VAL A 40 -10.30 12.40 2.19
N GLU A 41 -11.55 12.15 2.55
CA GLU A 41 -12.22 12.68 3.73
C GLU A 41 -11.51 12.24 5.02
N LEU A 42 -11.13 10.96 5.09
CA LEU A 42 -10.38 10.42 6.22
C LEU A 42 -9.04 11.13 6.36
N CYS A 43 -8.23 11.18 5.29
CA CYS A 43 -6.92 11.84 5.34
C CYS A 43 -7.05 13.33 5.69
N ALA A 44 -8.05 14.03 5.16
CA ALA A 44 -8.32 15.41 5.51
C ALA A 44 -8.60 15.60 7.00
N SER A 45 -9.38 14.70 7.62
CA SER A 45 -9.74 14.77 9.04
C SER A 45 -8.58 14.42 9.98
N LEU A 46 -7.63 13.64 9.52
CA LEU A 46 -6.43 13.23 10.26
C LEU A 46 -5.26 14.21 10.07
N TRP A 47 -5.33 15.06 9.04
CA TRP A 47 -4.30 16.06 8.76
C TRP A 47 -4.05 16.99 9.95
N GLY A 48 -2.80 17.20 10.28
CA GLY A 48 -2.37 17.99 11.43
C GLY A 48 -2.46 17.29 12.79
N LYS A 49 -3.11 16.13 12.87
CA LYS A 49 -3.15 15.27 14.07
C LYS A 49 -2.16 14.13 13.97
N TYR A 50 -2.01 13.55 12.78
CA TYR A 50 -1.15 12.42 12.49
C TYR A 50 -0.24 12.73 11.31
N ARG A 51 0.97 12.20 11.34
CA ARG A 51 1.87 12.15 10.20
C ARG A 51 1.50 10.97 9.32
N MET A 52 1.24 11.20 8.06
CA MET A 52 0.75 10.16 7.14
C MET A 52 1.77 9.86 6.04
N PHE A 53 2.05 8.59 5.86
CA PHE A 53 3.01 8.06 4.90
C PHE A 53 2.39 6.97 4.04
N ILE A 54 2.88 6.82 2.81
CA ILE A 54 2.52 5.67 1.97
C ILE A 54 3.70 4.71 1.94
N ILE A 55 3.44 3.42 2.17
CA ILE A 55 4.38 2.32 1.99
C ILE A 55 3.84 1.37 0.91
N THR A 56 4.59 1.13 -0.17
CA THR A 56 4.08 0.38 -1.32
C THR A 56 5.11 -0.53 -1.98
N ASN A 57 4.68 -1.77 -2.32
CA ASN A 57 5.43 -2.66 -3.19
C ASN A 57 5.10 -2.32 -4.64
N GLY A 58 5.82 -1.38 -5.22
CA GLY A 58 5.50 -0.88 -6.56
C GLY A 58 6.71 -0.37 -7.32
N ILE A 59 6.41 0.09 -8.53
CA ILE A 59 7.37 0.74 -9.42
C ILE A 59 7.35 2.23 -9.11
N LYS A 60 8.51 2.84 -8.93
CA LYS A 60 8.65 4.24 -8.53
C LYS A 60 7.81 5.18 -9.40
N ASN A 61 8.09 5.22 -10.68
CA ASN A 61 7.45 6.16 -11.60
C ASN A 61 5.91 6.02 -11.61
N ILE A 62 5.40 4.79 -11.47
CA ILE A 62 3.95 4.54 -11.44
C ILE A 62 3.35 5.07 -10.15
N GLN A 63 3.97 4.76 -9.00
CA GLN A 63 3.42 5.16 -7.69
C GLN A 63 3.50 6.69 -7.51
N GLU A 64 4.59 7.32 -7.95
CA GLU A 64 4.74 8.77 -7.94
C GLU A 64 3.71 9.46 -8.85
N SER A 65 3.51 8.95 -10.08
CA SER A 65 2.49 9.48 -11.00
C SER A 65 1.09 9.37 -10.41
N ARG A 66 0.73 8.20 -9.88
CA ARG A 66 -0.58 7.95 -9.26
C ARG A 66 -0.82 8.85 -8.05
N LEU A 67 0.16 8.98 -7.16
CA LEU A 67 0.03 9.88 -6.01
C LEU A 67 -0.03 11.33 -6.48
N GLY A 68 0.79 11.71 -7.47
CA GLY A 68 0.80 13.05 -8.05
C GLY A 68 -0.55 13.47 -8.65
N ALA A 69 -1.28 12.52 -9.23
CA ALA A 69 -2.63 12.71 -9.77
C ALA A 69 -3.75 12.55 -8.72
N SER A 70 -3.41 12.24 -7.46
CA SER A 70 -4.38 11.99 -6.40
C SER A 70 -4.56 13.20 -5.49
N GLU A 71 -5.81 13.45 -5.08
CA GLU A 71 -6.14 14.43 -4.04
C GLU A 71 -5.49 14.08 -2.67
N LEU A 72 -5.09 12.83 -2.47
CA LEU A 72 -4.40 12.38 -1.25
C LEU A 72 -3.01 13.00 -1.10
N LYS A 73 -2.37 13.43 -2.20
CA LYS A 73 -0.99 13.92 -2.19
C LYS A 73 -0.74 15.00 -1.14
N GLN A 74 -1.70 15.91 -0.96
CA GLN A 74 -1.59 17.04 -0.04
C GLN A 74 -1.54 16.65 1.44
N TYR A 75 -2.00 15.43 1.77
CA TYR A 75 -2.05 14.90 3.14
C TYR A 75 -0.89 13.96 3.46
N ILE A 76 -0.14 13.52 2.44
CA ILE A 76 0.93 12.53 2.55
C ILE A 76 2.28 13.24 2.64
N GLU A 77 2.98 13.03 3.77
CA GLU A 77 4.29 13.62 4.00
C GLU A 77 5.36 13.02 3.08
N LYS A 78 5.36 11.70 2.93
CA LYS A 78 6.30 10.97 2.08
C LYS A 78 5.77 9.61 1.67
N SER A 79 6.24 9.13 0.51
CA SER A 79 6.01 7.76 0.04
C SER A 79 7.31 6.96 0.09
N PHE A 80 7.21 5.71 0.54
CA PHE A 80 8.31 4.75 0.56
C PHE A 80 7.97 3.60 -0.39
N ILE A 81 8.70 3.55 -1.49
CA ILE A 81 8.45 2.62 -2.60
C ILE A 81 9.51 1.54 -2.58
N SER A 82 9.12 0.27 -2.63
CA SER A 82 10.03 -0.87 -2.51
C SER A 82 11.21 -0.82 -3.49
N GLU A 83 11.00 -0.33 -4.70
CA GLU A 83 12.04 -0.18 -5.71
C GLU A 83 13.15 0.80 -5.26
N GLU A 84 12.80 1.91 -4.61
CA GLU A 84 13.77 2.86 -4.05
C GLU A 84 14.39 2.34 -2.75
N MET A 85 13.57 1.69 -1.95
CA MET A 85 14.00 1.15 -0.66
C MET A 85 14.94 -0.06 -0.80
N GLY A 86 15.01 -0.69 -2.00
CA GLY A 86 15.80 -1.91 -2.23
C GLY A 86 15.37 -3.07 -1.34
N ALA A 87 14.15 -3.06 -0.87
CA ALA A 87 13.49 -4.11 -0.09
C ALA A 87 11.98 -3.95 -0.25
N GLU A 88 11.22 -5.03 -0.05
CA GLU A 88 9.76 -5.03 -0.21
C GLU A 88 9.05 -5.59 1.03
N LYS A 89 7.81 -5.19 1.25
CA LYS A 89 6.95 -5.79 2.28
C LYS A 89 6.69 -7.26 1.94
N PRO A 90 6.71 -8.21 2.88
CA PRO A 90 6.75 -8.04 4.33
C PRO A 90 8.16 -8.03 4.96
N SER A 91 9.23 -7.85 4.19
CA SER A 91 10.61 -7.90 4.72
C SER A 91 10.82 -6.91 5.87
N PRO A 92 11.35 -7.33 7.03
CA PRO A 92 11.71 -6.42 8.12
C PRO A 92 12.66 -5.30 7.66
N LEU A 93 13.57 -5.61 6.73
CA LEU A 93 14.50 -4.62 6.16
C LEU A 93 13.78 -3.43 5.51
N PHE A 94 12.61 -3.66 4.88
CA PHE A 94 11.81 -2.58 4.32
C PHE A 94 11.33 -1.64 5.43
N PHE A 95 10.74 -2.19 6.49
CA PHE A 95 10.22 -1.40 7.62
C PHE A 95 11.33 -0.70 8.41
N ASP A 96 12.49 -1.34 8.58
CA ASP A 96 13.66 -0.71 9.22
C ASP A 96 14.17 0.51 8.43
N ARG A 97 14.21 0.40 7.10
CA ARG A 97 14.57 1.54 6.23
C ARG A 97 13.55 2.67 6.29
N VAL A 98 12.25 2.33 6.30
CA VAL A 98 11.17 3.31 6.48
C VAL A 98 11.32 4.02 7.82
N ALA A 99 11.47 3.27 8.91
CA ALA A 99 11.66 3.82 10.26
C ALA A 99 12.87 4.77 10.34
N SER A 100 13.99 4.36 9.75
CA SER A 100 15.23 5.16 9.73
C SER A 100 15.11 6.44 8.87
N ALA A 101 14.17 6.51 7.96
CA ALA A 101 13.96 7.64 7.06
C ALA A 101 12.89 8.63 7.54
N ILE A 102 12.30 8.38 8.70
CA ILE A 102 11.29 9.24 9.34
C ILE A 102 11.88 9.80 10.64
N ASP A 103 12.11 11.10 10.69
CA ASP A 103 12.64 11.76 11.89
C ASP A 103 11.70 11.58 13.07
N GLY A 104 12.24 11.14 14.21
CA GLY A 104 11.48 10.91 15.44
C GLY A 104 10.50 9.74 15.36
N PHE A 105 10.74 8.76 14.47
CA PHE A 105 9.89 7.59 14.36
C PHE A 105 9.92 6.75 15.64
N ASP A 106 8.73 6.45 16.16
CA ASP A 106 8.52 5.51 17.26
C ASP A 106 7.53 4.43 16.84
N ARG A 107 7.95 3.16 16.90
CA ARG A 107 7.13 2.01 16.53
C ARG A 107 5.88 1.88 17.38
N SER A 108 5.96 2.25 18.67
CA SER A 108 4.83 2.19 19.60
C SER A 108 3.75 3.25 19.33
N LEU A 109 4.07 4.27 18.53
CA LEU A 109 3.17 5.34 18.12
C LEU A 109 2.80 5.24 16.63
N ALA A 110 3.14 4.14 15.99
CA ALA A 110 2.89 3.92 14.57
C ALA A 110 1.80 2.85 14.36
N LEU A 111 1.04 3.01 13.29
CA LEU A 111 0.04 2.05 12.83
C LEU A 111 0.23 1.76 11.34
N VAL A 112 0.38 0.49 10.99
CA VAL A 112 0.35 0.05 9.59
C VAL A 112 -1.07 -0.30 9.19
N ILE A 113 -1.60 0.41 8.20
CA ILE A 113 -2.94 0.17 7.65
C ILE A 113 -2.78 -0.39 6.24
N GLY A 114 -3.38 -1.54 5.96
CA GLY A 114 -3.29 -2.15 4.62
C GLY A 114 -4.30 -3.27 4.40
N ASP A 115 -4.49 -3.64 3.12
CA ASP A 115 -5.45 -4.67 2.71
C ASP A 115 -4.83 -6.06 2.51
N SER A 116 -3.51 -6.15 2.51
CA SER A 116 -2.77 -7.39 2.32
C SER A 116 -2.29 -7.97 3.64
N LEU A 117 -2.92 -9.09 4.08
CA LEU A 117 -2.47 -9.82 5.27
C LEU A 117 -1.02 -10.27 5.16
N THR A 118 -0.60 -10.81 4.00
CA THR A 118 0.73 -11.39 3.82
C THR A 118 1.83 -10.38 3.54
N SER A 119 1.49 -9.13 3.24
CA SER A 119 2.44 -8.07 2.90
C SER A 119 2.42 -6.95 3.96
N ASP A 120 1.29 -6.26 4.11
CA ASP A 120 1.17 -5.12 5.02
C ASP A 120 1.15 -5.56 6.48
N ILE A 121 0.21 -6.46 6.80
CA ILE A 121 -0.04 -6.87 8.18
C ILE A 121 1.09 -7.74 8.70
N ALA A 122 1.48 -8.78 7.96
CA ALA A 122 2.62 -9.62 8.35
C ALA A 122 3.91 -8.81 8.51
N GLY A 123 4.14 -7.83 7.63
CA GLY A 123 5.30 -6.96 7.70
C GLY A 123 5.27 -6.02 8.91
N GLY A 124 4.12 -5.41 9.20
CA GLY A 124 3.93 -4.58 10.39
C GLY A 124 4.15 -5.35 11.69
N ILE A 125 3.57 -6.56 11.80
CA ILE A 125 3.77 -7.47 12.93
C ILE A 125 5.25 -7.81 13.10
N ALA A 126 5.93 -8.23 12.01
CA ALA A 126 7.35 -8.57 12.05
C ALA A 126 8.23 -7.38 12.42
N ALA A 127 7.79 -6.16 12.13
CA ALA A 127 8.45 -4.91 12.49
C ALA A 127 8.12 -4.44 13.92
N GLY A 128 7.23 -5.11 14.66
CA GLY A 128 6.79 -4.69 16.00
C GLY A 128 5.97 -3.39 15.97
N ILE A 129 5.17 -3.20 14.94
CA ILE A 129 4.28 -2.04 14.75
C ILE A 129 2.83 -2.54 14.81
N ASP A 130 1.94 -1.81 15.46
CA ASP A 130 0.51 -2.12 15.44
C ASP A 130 -0.05 -2.12 14.01
N THR A 131 -1.02 -2.99 13.76
CA THR A 131 -1.54 -3.23 12.42
C THR A 131 -3.05 -3.13 12.37
N CYS A 132 -3.57 -2.51 11.31
CA CYS A 132 -4.99 -2.41 11.02
C CYS A 132 -5.26 -3.01 9.64
N TRP A 133 -5.93 -4.15 9.62
CA TRP A 133 -6.30 -4.80 8.37
C TRP A 133 -7.57 -4.19 7.79
N PHE A 134 -7.43 -3.52 6.65
CA PHE A 134 -8.56 -3.02 5.87
C PHE A 134 -9.14 -4.15 5.02
N ASN A 135 -10.24 -4.74 5.48
CA ASN A 135 -10.89 -5.92 4.89
C ASN A 135 -12.34 -5.65 4.43
N PRO A 136 -12.57 -4.76 3.44
CA PRO A 136 -13.91 -4.41 2.99
C PRO A 136 -14.66 -5.58 2.34
N ARG A 137 -13.93 -6.61 1.92
CA ARG A 137 -14.51 -7.81 1.29
C ARG A 137 -14.71 -8.96 2.26
N ARG A 138 -14.44 -8.79 3.56
CA ARG A 138 -14.55 -9.83 4.59
C ARG A 138 -13.85 -11.14 4.18
N LYS A 139 -12.63 -11.02 3.65
CA LYS A 139 -11.80 -12.19 3.32
C LYS A 139 -11.52 -12.97 4.59
N ALA A 140 -11.37 -14.29 4.44
CA ALA A 140 -10.96 -15.14 5.55
C ALA A 140 -9.56 -14.76 6.05
N PRO A 141 -9.30 -14.89 7.35
CA PRO A 141 -7.96 -14.70 7.91
C PRO A 141 -6.98 -15.74 7.35
N VAL A 142 -5.70 -15.43 7.43
CA VAL A 142 -4.61 -16.36 7.13
C VAL A 142 -4.01 -16.84 8.44
N ASP A 143 -3.85 -18.15 8.59
CA ASP A 143 -3.30 -18.75 9.81
C ASP A 143 -1.93 -18.14 10.18
N GLY A 144 -1.78 -17.81 11.45
CA GLY A 144 -0.55 -17.23 11.99
C GLY A 144 -0.39 -15.71 11.75
N ILE A 145 -1.33 -15.04 11.07
CA ILE A 145 -1.30 -13.59 10.88
C ILE A 145 -2.52 -12.98 11.57
N VAL A 146 -2.30 -12.38 12.75
CA VAL A 146 -3.37 -11.76 13.56
C VAL A 146 -3.12 -10.26 13.61
N PRO A 147 -3.91 -9.43 12.91
CA PRO A 147 -3.80 -7.97 12.99
C PRO A 147 -4.19 -7.46 14.38
N THR A 148 -3.66 -6.32 14.81
CA THR A 148 -4.09 -5.64 16.04
C THR A 148 -5.56 -5.20 15.94
N TYR A 149 -5.92 -4.68 14.75
CA TYR A 149 -7.27 -4.23 14.42
C TYR A 149 -7.69 -4.74 13.03
N GLU A 150 -9.00 -4.91 12.84
CA GLU A 150 -9.61 -5.16 11.53
C GLU A 150 -10.75 -4.16 11.32
N ILE A 151 -10.79 -3.55 10.13
CA ILE A 151 -11.85 -2.63 9.70
C ILE A 151 -12.38 -3.04 8.33
N HIS A 152 -13.66 -2.78 8.08
CA HIS A 152 -14.33 -3.09 6.83
C HIS A 152 -14.70 -1.84 6.03
N ALA A 153 -14.70 -0.69 6.67
CA ALA A 153 -14.84 0.64 6.05
C ALA A 153 -13.82 1.60 6.66
N LEU A 154 -13.42 2.60 5.88
CA LEU A 154 -12.35 3.53 6.31
C LEU A 154 -12.76 4.41 7.49
N ASP A 155 -14.05 4.72 7.65
CA ASP A 155 -14.59 5.49 8.76
C ASP A 155 -14.50 4.75 10.10
N GLU A 156 -14.40 3.41 10.10
CA GLU A 156 -14.15 2.64 11.32
C GLU A 156 -12.78 2.95 11.94
N LEU A 157 -11.84 3.50 11.15
CA LEU A 157 -10.51 3.87 11.64
C LEU A 157 -10.55 4.96 12.73
N TYR A 158 -11.58 5.80 12.75
CA TYR A 158 -11.73 6.79 13.82
C TYR A 158 -11.79 6.17 15.22
N ARG A 159 -12.39 4.98 15.34
CA ARG A 159 -12.47 4.24 16.62
C ARG A 159 -11.16 3.55 17.00
N VAL A 160 -10.29 3.31 16.02
CA VAL A 160 -8.97 2.71 16.24
C VAL A 160 -7.97 3.75 16.73
N LEU A 161 -8.19 5.03 16.35
CA LEU A 161 -7.28 6.15 16.62
C LEU A 161 -7.69 6.99 17.84
N GLU A 162 -8.80 6.68 18.48
CA GLU A 162 -9.24 7.28 19.76
C GLU A 162 -8.47 6.67 20.94
#